data_cd8cbf9ed005752b71b7df0dd3aedb6e
#
_entry.id   cd8cbf9ed005752b71b7df0dd3aedb6e
#
_cell.length_a   1.000
_cell.length_b   1.000
_cell.length_c   1.000
_cell.angle_alpha   90.00
_cell.angle_beta   90.00
_cell.angle_gamma   90.00
#
_symmetry.space_group_name_H-M   'P 1'
#
loop_
_entity.id
_entity.type
_entity.pdbx_description
1 polymer ?
#
loop_
_entity_poly.entity_id
_entity_poly.type
_entity_poly.pdbx_seq_one_letter_code
_entity_poly.pdbx_strand_id
1 'polypeptide(L)'
;GIYTREKFFDKVSEIIHINPEVKRLIICTRINNFQMINDLFGIEMGDEVLKQQADILKEKIRADYVYGRLIGDRFAMCVPKELFDMDNFIKKNTEIGKKYHNKLFGVYINIGIYEITDIDEPVSDMCDKAYIAIDGIKESNDCNVAYFDDDILDEVNYEKGLVNDFEMAIEQGQFKIKLQPRVSGDGTVKGAEALVRWEHPEKGMIMPGDFIRVFEKRGLIYRLDGWVWEQAVIQLKKWKEKGREDLYLSINISAKDFFYLDVYKMLTGFIKEYDVNPANLRLEIKENVLVTEVEGKLNVLSSLSKFGFKIEMDDFGSGYSSLNILKSMNVDNVKFDIKFIKENIHDEKNVAVLDATALLTKNLGKGLIIEGVEDKRGS
;
A
#
# COMPACT_ATOMS: atom_id res chain seq x y z
N GLY A 1 -16.77 22.83 25.32
CA GLY A 1 -15.47 22.39 24.85
C GLY A 1 -15.47 20.90 24.52
N ILE A 2 -14.43 20.41 23.83
CA ILE A 2 -14.21 18.98 23.65
C ILE A 2 -13.74 18.39 24.97
N TYR A 3 -14.30 17.26 25.39
CA TYR A 3 -13.92 16.58 26.63
C TYR A 3 -12.58 15.88 26.52
N THR A 4 -11.87 15.72 27.63
CA THR A 4 -10.76 14.77 27.74
C THR A 4 -11.30 13.34 27.69
N ARG A 5 -10.42 12.36 27.43
CA ARG A 5 -10.76 10.93 27.34
C ARG A 5 -11.65 10.44 28.48
N GLU A 6 -11.20 10.63 29.71
CA GLU A 6 -11.93 10.18 30.91
C GLU A 6 -13.30 10.82 30.98
N LYS A 7 -13.36 12.16 30.82
CA LYS A 7 -14.61 12.90 30.89
C LYS A 7 -15.56 12.56 29.74
N PHE A 8 -15.04 12.21 28.57
CA PHE A 8 -15.84 11.71 27.46
C PHE A 8 -16.49 10.37 27.81
N PHE A 9 -15.73 9.43 28.36
CA PHE A 9 -16.25 8.13 28.77
C PHE A 9 -17.34 8.25 29.82
N ASP A 10 -17.12 9.06 30.87
CA ASP A 10 -18.13 9.32 31.92
C ASP A 10 -19.43 9.88 31.31
N LYS A 11 -19.29 10.87 30.40
CA LYS A 11 -20.47 11.52 29.83
C LYS A 11 -21.22 10.63 28.84
N VAL A 12 -20.53 9.80 28.09
CA VAL A 12 -21.18 8.82 27.21
C VAL A 12 -21.90 7.77 28.06
N SER A 13 -21.27 7.22 29.08
CA SER A 13 -21.91 6.27 30.00
C SER A 13 -23.15 6.86 30.65
N GLU A 14 -23.07 8.12 31.12
CA GLU A 14 -24.22 8.84 31.70
C GLU A 14 -25.39 8.95 30.71
N ILE A 15 -25.14 9.39 29.47
CA ILE A 15 -26.21 9.69 28.50
C ILE A 15 -26.86 8.43 27.93
N ILE A 16 -26.11 7.32 27.77
CA ILE A 16 -26.68 6.06 27.25
C ILE A 16 -27.58 5.41 28.30
N HIS A 17 -27.27 5.52 29.60
CA HIS A 17 -28.10 4.95 30.66
C HIS A 17 -29.32 5.83 31.00
N ILE A 18 -29.24 7.16 30.79
CA ILE A 18 -30.40 8.05 31.00
C ILE A 18 -31.48 7.82 29.91
N ASN A 19 -31.08 7.53 28.68
CA ASN A 19 -31.99 7.33 27.55
C ASN A 19 -31.63 6.07 26.77
N PRO A 20 -31.88 4.87 27.32
CA PRO A 20 -31.48 3.59 26.72
C PRO A 20 -32.23 3.26 25.42
N GLU A 21 -33.44 3.83 25.23
CA GLU A 21 -34.22 3.62 24.00
C GLU A 21 -33.61 4.34 22.77
N VAL A 22 -32.76 5.34 22.99
CA VAL A 22 -32.17 6.10 21.89
C VAL A 22 -31.01 5.33 21.29
N LYS A 23 -31.16 4.81 20.07
CA LYS A 23 -30.05 4.21 19.34
C LYS A 23 -28.95 5.23 19.09
N ARG A 24 -27.74 4.91 19.50
CA ARG A 24 -26.58 5.81 19.41
C ARG A 24 -25.43 5.19 18.63
N LEU A 25 -24.63 6.08 18.06
CA LEU A 25 -23.39 5.73 17.38
C LEU A 25 -22.22 6.26 18.20
N ILE A 26 -21.20 5.44 18.36
CA ILE A 26 -19.84 5.89 18.65
C ILE A 26 -19.15 6.10 17.29
N ILE A 27 -18.71 7.33 17.04
CA ILE A 27 -18.00 7.68 15.82
C ILE A 27 -16.60 8.13 16.24
N CYS A 28 -15.59 7.39 15.76
CA CYS A 28 -14.19 7.72 15.99
C CYS A 28 -13.57 8.25 14.69
N THR A 29 -12.64 9.20 14.83
CA THR A 29 -11.87 9.72 13.69
C THR A 29 -10.39 9.64 13.98
N ARG A 30 -9.60 9.42 12.91
CA ARG A 30 -8.14 9.42 12.94
C ARG A 30 -7.61 10.09 11.67
N ILE A 31 -6.63 10.97 11.84
CA ILE A 31 -5.95 11.61 10.71
C ILE A 31 -4.89 10.64 10.20
N ASN A 32 -5.01 10.23 8.93
CA ASN A 32 -4.03 9.34 8.34
C ASN A 32 -2.68 10.06 8.18
N ASN A 33 -1.59 9.35 8.47
CA ASN A 33 -0.22 9.85 8.36
C ASN A 33 0.06 11.13 9.19
N PHE A 34 -0.61 11.33 10.34
CA PHE A 34 -0.49 12.55 11.15
C PHE A 34 0.96 12.86 11.57
N GLN A 35 1.75 11.84 11.91
CA GLN A 35 3.16 12.04 12.25
C GLN A 35 3.94 12.61 11.06
N MET A 36 3.67 12.13 9.85
CA MET A 36 4.31 12.61 8.62
C MET A 36 3.95 14.07 8.31
N ILE A 37 2.74 14.54 8.71
CA ILE A 37 2.38 15.95 8.64
C ILE A 37 3.31 16.77 9.52
N ASN A 38 3.53 16.33 10.76
CA ASN A 38 4.44 17.01 11.68
C ASN A 38 5.90 17.02 11.18
N ASP A 39 6.35 15.89 10.63
CA ASP A 39 7.73 15.72 10.15
C ASP A 39 8.02 16.57 8.90
N LEU A 40 7.06 16.70 7.98
CA LEU A 40 7.23 17.42 6.71
C LEU A 40 6.88 18.92 6.81
N PHE A 41 5.86 19.28 7.60
CA PHE A 41 5.32 20.63 7.63
C PHE A 41 5.42 21.32 8.98
N GLY A 42 5.97 20.62 9.99
CA GLY A 42 6.14 21.14 11.34
C GLY A 42 4.91 20.94 12.24
N ILE A 43 5.13 21.02 13.55
CA ILE A 43 4.12 20.80 14.59
C ILE A 43 2.96 21.80 14.49
N GLU A 44 3.24 23.04 14.08
CA GLU A 44 2.22 24.10 13.92
C GLU A 44 1.15 23.70 12.89
N MET A 45 1.54 23.08 11.78
CA MET A 45 0.61 22.55 10.78
C MET A 45 -0.24 21.43 11.33
N GLY A 46 0.38 20.48 12.04
CA GLY A 46 -0.34 19.39 12.71
C GLY A 46 -1.39 19.93 13.70
N ASP A 47 -1.03 20.93 14.50
CA ASP A 47 -1.92 21.57 15.46
C ASP A 47 -3.10 22.29 14.75
N GLU A 48 -2.86 22.88 13.58
CA GLU A 48 -3.94 23.50 12.79
C GLU A 48 -4.94 22.46 12.28
N VAL A 49 -4.45 21.31 11.76
CA VAL A 49 -5.30 20.19 11.31
C VAL A 49 -6.12 19.64 12.47
N LEU A 50 -5.51 19.42 13.63
CA LEU A 50 -6.20 18.98 14.85
C LEU A 50 -7.28 19.96 15.30
N LYS A 51 -7.01 21.28 15.23
CA LYS A 51 -7.98 22.32 15.58
C LYS A 51 -9.17 22.30 14.64
N GLN A 52 -8.95 22.18 13.33
CA GLN A 52 -10.04 22.09 12.35
C GLN A 52 -10.89 20.84 12.55
N GLN A 53 -10.25 19.69 12.84
CA GLN A 53 -10.98 18.48 13.19
C GLN A 53 -11.86 18.69 14.44
N ALA A 54 -11.31 19.34 15.46
CA ALA A 54 -12.04 19.65 16.68
C ALA A 54 -13.22 20.62 16.42
N ASP A 55 -13.08 21.56 15.50
CA ASP A 55 -14.11 22.54 15.16
C ASP A 55 -15.26 21.88 14.38
N ILE A 56 -15.00 20.95 13.48
CA ILE A 56 -16.06 20.14 12.83
C ILE A 56 -16.90 19.38 13.86
N LEU A 57 -16.27 18.78 14.86
CA LEU A 57 -16.99 18.07 15.92
C LEU A 57 -17.91 18.99 16.72
N LYS A 58 -17.51 20.25 16.90
CA LYS A 58 -18.29 21.25 17.68
C LYS A 58 -19.41 21.93 16.90
N GLU A 59 -19.42 21.85 15.59
CA GLU A 59 -20.26 22.71 14.74
C GLU A 59 -21.77 22.51 14.93
N LYS A 60 -22.19 21.32 15.35
CA LYS A 60 -23.57 21.01 15.71
C LYS A 60 -23.64 20.63 17.20
N ILE A 61 -23.37 21.60 18.10
CA ILE A 61 -23.53 21.36 19.53
C ILE A 61 -25.04 21.16 19.82
N ARG A 62 -25.38 19.92 20.20
CA ARG A 62 -26.69 19.56 20.77
C ARG A 62 -26.46 19.03 22.16
N ALA A 63 -27.44 19.17 23.02
CA ALA A 63 -27.36 18.71 24.40
C ALA A 63 -27.20 17.20 24.54
N ASP A 64 -27.62 16.46 23.50
CA ASP A 64 -27.58 15.00 23.42
C ASP A 64 -26.35 14.44 22.67
N TYR A 65 -25.38 15.32 22.29
CA TYR A 65 -24.13 14.94 21.65
C TYR A 65 -22.95 15.08 22.64
N VAL A 66 -22.06 14.08 22.65
CA VAL A 66 -20.84 14.11 23.47
C VAL A 66 -19.63 14.03 22.56
N TYR A 67 -18.64 14.89 22.77
CA TYR A 67 -17.41 14.95 21.97
C TYR A 67 -16.17 14.89 22.86
N GLY A 68 -15.18 14.11 22.44
CA GLY A 68 -13.93 13.97 23.16
C GLY A 68 -12.71 13.88 22.22
N ARG A 69 -11.57 14.31 22.74
CA ARG A 69 -10.27 13.98 22.20
C ARG A 69 -9.67 12.90 23.09
N LEU A 70 -9.37 11.72 22.50
CA LEU A 70 -8.94 10.57 23.29
C LEU A 70 -7.43 10.60 23.52
N ILE A 71 -6.66 10.65 22.42
CA ILE A 71 -5.20 10.74 22.46
C ILE A 71 -4.67 11.18 21.08
N GLY A 72 -3.66 12.05 21.04
CA GLY A 72 -2.99 12.46 19.78
C GLY A 72 -3.97 13.04 18.77
N ASP A 73 -4.09 12.39 17.61
CA ASP A 73 -5.00 12.71 16.51
C ASP A 73 -6.33 11.96 16.55
N ARG A 74 -6.62 11.26 17.67
CA ARG A 74 -7.82 10.44 17.84
C ARG A 74 -8.91 11.21 18.53
N PHE A 75 -10.05 11.38 17.86
CA PHE A 75 -11.26 11.98 18.38
C PHE A 75 -12.40 10.99 18.38
N ALA A 76 -13.36 11.19 19.30
CA ALA A 76 -14.56 10.39 19.39
C ALA A 76 -15.79 11.28 19.63
N MET A 77 -16.94 10.79 19.18
CA MET A 77 -18.25 11.40 19.47
C MET A 77 -19.28 10.31 19.72
N CYS A 78 -20.25 10.60 20.58
CA CYS A 78 -21.45 9.81 20.77
C CYS A 78 -22.66 10.63 20.36
N VAL A 79 -23.45 10.10 19.42
CA VAL A 79 -24.57 10.82 18.82
C VAL A 79 -25.80 9.92 18.62
N PRO A 80 -27.03 10.44 18.68
CA PRO A 80 -28.20 9.70 18.28
C PRO A 80 -28.15 9.35 16.79
N LYS A 81 -28.36 8.10 16.42
CA LYS A 81 -28.26 7.59 15.05
C LYS A 81 -29.19 8.32 14.07
N GLU A 82 -30.44 8.51 14.45
CA GLU A 82 -31.46 9.07 13.55
C GLU A 82 -31.34 10.60 13.34
N LEU A 83 -30.63 11.29 14.23
CA LEU A 83 -30.51 12.74 14.21
C LEU A 83 -29.16 13.23 13.66
N PHE A 84 -28.25 12.31 13.39
CA PHE A 84 -26.91 12.65 12.94
C PHE A 84 -26.83 12.66 11.42
N ASP A 85 -26.38 13.79 10.88
CA ASP A 85 -26.19 14.02 9.45
C ASP A 85 -24.78 13.51 9.04
N MET A 86 -24.71 12.21 8.74
CA MET A 86 -23.48 11.52 8.38
C MET A 86 -22.86 12.07 7.10
N ASP A 87 -23.68 12.33 6.07
CA ASP A 87 -23.20 12.82 4.76
C ASP A 87 -22.50 14.16 4.89
N ASN A 88 -23.09 15.09 5.65
CA ASN A 88 -22.46 16.37 5.91
C ASN A 88 -21.18 16.24 6.77
N PHE A 89 -21.14 15.28 7.72
CA PHE A 89 -19.96 15.01 8.52
C PHE A 89 -18.82 14.47 7.65
N ILE A 90 -19.10 13.50 6.78
CA ILE A 90 -18.13 12.95 5.81
C ILE A 90 -17.61 14.05 4.89
N LYS A 91 -18.50 14.84 4.29
CA LYS A 91 -18.15 15.94 3.39
C LYS A 91 -17.15 16.91 4.02
N LYS A 92 -17.40 17.34 5.26
CA LYS A 92 -16.51 18.27 5.97
C LYS A 92 -15.14 17.67 6.27
N ASN A 93 -15.09 16.41 6.67
CA ASN A 93 -13.83 15.71 6.90
C ASN A 93 -13.03 15.57 5.59
N THR A 94 -13.71 15.32 4.47
CA THR A 94 -13.10 15.31 3.13
C THR A 94 -12.54 16.68 2.74
N GLU A 95 -13.23 17.77 3.10
CA GLU A 95 -12.76 19.13 2.81
C GLU A 95 -11.47 19.49 3.58
N ILE A 96 -11.32 19.03 4.84
CA ILE A 96 -10.04 19.16 5.55
C ILE A 96 -8.95 18.41 4.79
N GLY A 97 -9.20 17.16 4.43
CA GLY A 97 -8.25 16.35 3.66
C GLY A 97 -7.77 17.12 2.41
N LYS A 98 -8.70 17.62 1.60
CA LYS A 98 -8.39 18.39 0.37
C LYS A 98 -7.60 19.66 0.62
N LYS A 99 -7.89 20.38 1.71
CA LYS A 99 -7.22 21.65 2.05
C LYS A 99 -5.72 21.46 2.30
N TYR A 100 -5.33 20.34 2.91
CA TYR A 100 -3.96 20.05 3.29
C TYR A 100 -3.26 19.06 2.35
N HIS A 101 -3.99 18.61 1.33
CA HIS A 101 -3.42 17.75 0.29
C HIS A 101 -2.42 18.52 -0.57
N ASN A 102 -1.24 17.96 -0.80
CA ASN A 102 -0.29 18.45 -1.79
C ASN A 102 0.13 17.30 -2.74
N LYS A 103 0.95 17.60 -3.76
CA LYS A 103 1.40 16.61 -4.75
C LYS A 103 2.22 15.46 -4.18
N LEU A 104 2.80 15.64 -3.00
CA LEU A 104 3.67 14.65 -2.36
C LEU A 104 2.94 13.81 -1.32
N PHE A 105 1.78 14.33 -0.82
CA PHE A 105 1.22 13.79 0.39
C PHE A 105 -0.27 14.13 0.52
N GLY A 106 -1.08 13.13 0.80
CA GLY A 106 -2.52 13.27 1.06
C GLY A 106 -2.84 13.23 2.54
N VAL A 107 -3.60 14.22 3.00
CA VAL A 107 -4.20 14.20 4.33
C VAL A 107 -5.61 13.63 4.21
N TYR A 108 -5.88 12.53 4.91
CA TYR A 108 -7.18 11.88 4.92
C TYR A 108 -7.63 11.68 6.36
N ILE A 109 -8.96 11.81 6.58
CA ILE A 109 -9.56 11.53 7.86
C ILE A 109 -10.40 10.27 7.72
N ASN A 110 -9.98 9.22 8.43
CA ASN A 110 -10.70 7.97 8.48
C ASN A 110 -11.72 8.01 9.61
N ILE A 111 -12.93 7.52 9.33
CA ILE A 111 -14.08 7.52 10.21
C ILE A 111 -14.49 6.08 10.49
N GLY A 112 -14.46 5.67 11.74
CA GLY A 112 -14.98 4.39 12.20
C GLY A 112 -16.24 4.57 13.03
N ILE A 113 -17.21 3.70 12.82
CA ILE A 113 -18.53 3.79 13.41
C ILE A 113 -18.86 2.46 14.09
N TYR A 114 -19.25 2.57 15.35
CA TYR A 114 -19.86 1.46 16.11
C TYR A 114 -21.27 1.84 16.53
N GLU A 115 -22.26 1.06 16.19
CA GLU A 115 -23.62 1.19 16.69
C GLU A 115 -23.69 0.53 18.06
N ILE A 116 -24.10 1.28 19.10
CA ILE A 116 -24.19 0.76 20.46
C ILE A 116 -25.33 -0.27 20.51
N THR A 117 -24.97 -1.51 20.77
CA THR A 117 -25.91 -2.63 20.90
C THR A 117 -26.08 -3.08 22.35
N ASP A 118 -25.06 -2.85 23.18
CA ASP A 118 -25.06 -3.13 24.61
C ASP A 118 -24.70 -1.87 25.39
N ILE A 119 -25.60 -1.37 26.20
CA ILE A 119 -25.40 -0.16 27.01
C ILE A 119 -24.50 -0.38 28.22
N ASP A 120 -24.32 -1.63 28.66
CA ASP A 120 -23.47 -2.00 29.78
C ASP A 120 -22.02 -2.25 29.34
N GLU A 121 -21.75 -2.27 28.03
CA GLU A 121 -20.39 -2.37 27.49
C GLU A 121 -19.57 -1.12 27.89
N PRO A 122 -18.29 -1.30 28.32
CA PRO A 122 -17.42 -0.17 28.59
C PRO A 122 -17.26 0.77 27.36
N VAL A 123 -17.40 2.07 27.57
CA VAL A 123 -17.28 3.07 26.48
C VAL A 123 -15.89 3.01 25.82
N SER A 124 -14.85 2.61 26.55
CA SER A 124 -13.52 2.35 25.99
C SER A 124 -13.59 1.30 24.87
N ASP A 125 -14.29 0.19 25.11
CA ASP A 125 -14.38 -0.94 24.20
C ASP A 125 -15.24 -0.59 22.98
N MET A 126 -16.31 0.19 23.20
CA MET A 126 -17.12 0.77 22.10
C MET A 126 -16.25 1.65 21.17
N CYS A 127 -15.37 2.48 21.75
CA CYS A 127 -14.42 3.29 20.97
C CYS A 127 -13.38 2.42 20.26
N ASP A 128 -12.87 1.38 20.91
CA ASP A 128 -11.91 0.47 20.32
C ASP A 128 -12.52 -0.28 19.13
N LYS A 129 -13.78 -0.71 19.20
CA LYS A 129 -14.52 -1.27 18.07
C LYS A 129 -14.61 -0.28 16.90
N ALA A 130 -14.91 0.99 17.15
CA ALA A 130 -14.92 2.01 16.11
C ALA A 130 -13.52 2.24 15.50
N TYR A 131 -12.44 2.15 16.29
CA TYR A 131 -11.06 2.21 15.77
C TYR A 131 -10.65 0.95 15.02
N ILE A 132 -11.15 -0.22 15.40
CA ILE A 132 -10.97 -1.47 14.64
C ILE A 132 -11.57 -1.32 13.24
N ALA A 133 -12.76 -0.70 13.12
CA ALA A 133 -13.34 -0.38 11.83
C ALA A 133 -12.42 0.53 10.98
N ILE A 134 -11.78 1.54 11.58
CA ILE A 134 -10.76 2.37 10.90
C ILE A 134 -9.57 1.54 10.44
N ASP A 135 -9.10 0.61 11.27
CA ASP A 135 -7.95 -0.23 10.93
C ASP A 135 -8.22 -1.19 9.74
N GLY A 136 -9.48 -1.61 9.57
CA GLY A 136 -9.95 -2.40 8.43
C GLY A 136 -10.13 -1.62 7.12
N ILE A 137 -10.05 -0.28 7.13
CA ILE A 137 -10.17 0.53 5.91
C ILE A 137 -9.00 0.22 4.97
N LYS A 138 -9.34 -0.20 3.75
CA LYS A 138 -8.37 -0.36 2.64
C LYS A 138 -7.98 1.02 2.16
N GLU A 139 -6.67 1.29 2.04
CA GLU A 139 -6.16 2.62 1.65
C GLU A 139 -6.87 3.12 0.38
N SER A 140 -7.54 4.25 0.48
CA SER A 140 -8.07 5.02 -0.63
C SER A 140 -7.70 6.49 -0.44
N ASN A 141 -7.73 7.23 -1.54
CA ASN A 141 -7.30 8.63 -1.58
C ASN A 141 -8.39 9.61 -1.11
N ASP A 142 -9.39 9.16 -0.34
CA ASP A 142 -10.50 9.98 0.14
C ASP A 142 -10.79 9.75 1.63
N CYS A 143 -11.69 10.54 2.21
CA CYS A 143 -12.23 10.29 3.53
C CYS A 143 -12.97 8.95 3.53
N ASN A 144 -12.49 8.00 4.31
CA ASN A 144 -13.02 6.66 4.35
C ASN A 144 -13.87 6.46 5.59
N VAL A 145 -14.99 5.77 5.41
CA VAL A 145 -15.92 5.43 6.48
C VAL A 145 -16.07 3.92 6.54
N ALA A 146 -15.93 3.37 7.74
CA ALA A 146 -16.20 1.97 7.99
C ALA A 146 -17.09 1.80 9.22
N TYR A 147 -18.03 0.86 9.13
CA TYR A 147 -18.82 0.41 10.26
C TYR A 147 -18.16 -0.81 10.87
N PHE A 148 -18.12 -0.88 12.18
CA PHE A 148 -17.65 -2.07 12.87
C PHE A 148 -18.66 -3.21 12.64
N ASP A 149 -18.14 -4.36 12.27
CA ASP A 149 -18.79 -5.67 12.32
C ASP A 149 -17.77 -6.74 12.74
N ASP A 150 -18.25 -7.94 12.98
CA ASP A 150 -17.38 -9.02 13.43
C ASP A 150 -16.42 -9.49 12.31
N ASP A 151 -16.81 -9.38 11.04
CA ASP A 151 -15.95 -9.73 9.90
C ASP A 151 -14.73 -8.81 9.82
N ILE A 152 -14.90 -7.50 10.09
CA ILE A 152 -13.79 -6.54 10.18
C ILE A 152 -12.85 -6.88 11.34
N LEU A 153 -13.40 -7.29 12.47
CA LEU A 153 -12.59 -7.70 13.62
C LEU A 153 -11.72 -8.91 13.27
N ASP A 154 -12.29 -9.89 12.58
CA ASP A 154 -11.57 -11.08 12.13
C ASP A 154 -10.49 -10.73 11.10
N GLU A 155 -10.78 -9.84 10.12
CA GLU A 155 -9.77 -9.35 9.15
C GLU A 155 -8.61 -8.64 9.86
N VAL A 156 -8.90 -7.73 10.79
CA VAL A 156 -7.88 -7.00 11.56
C VAL A 156 -7.04 -7.93 12.44
N ASN A 157 -7.65 -8.92 13.05
CA ASN A 157 -6.92 -9.91 13.86
C ASN A 157 -6.05 -10.81 12.98
N TYR A 158 -6.53 -11.19 11.80
CA TYR A 158 -5.74 -11.91 10.81
C TYR A 158 -4.52 -11.10 10.36
N GLU A 159 -4.71 -9.81 9.99
CA GLU A 159 -3.59 -8.91 9.64
C GLU A 159 -2.57 -8.78 10.77
N LYS A 160 -3.03 -8.63 12.02
CA LYS A 160 -2.13 -8.59 13.19
C LYS A 160 -1.36 -9.89 13.37
N GLY A 161 -2.00 -11.03 13.14
CA GLY A 161 -1.35 -12.34 13.15
C GLY A 161 -0.21 -12.42 12.14
N LEU A 162 -0.45 -11.98 10.89
CA LEU A 162 0.59 -11.97 9.86
C LEU A 162 1.81 -11.13 10.26
N VAL A 163 1.57 -9.96 10.88
CA VAL A 163 2.66 -9.09 11.38
C VAL A 163 3.45 -9.75 12.51
N ASN A 164 2.77 -10.40 13.44
CA ASN A 164 3.41 -11.08 14.58
C ASN A 164 4.24 -12.28 14.12
N ASP A 165 3.78 -12.99 13.09
CA ASP A 165 4.44 -14.19 12.56
C ASP A 165 5.65 -13.84 11.67
N PHE A 166 5.80 -12.57 11.22
CA PHE A 166 6.77 -12.13 10.22
C PHE A 166 8.23 -12.49 10.57
N GLU A 167 8.69 -12.15 11.78
CA GLU A 167 10.08 -12.39 12.19
C GLU A 167 10.41 -13.88 12.17
N MET A 168 9.54 -14.67 12.78
CA MET A 168 9.69 -16.12 12.82
C MET A 168 9.63 -16.72 11.41
N ALA A 169 8.80 -16.18 10.52
CA ALA A 169 8.67 -16.63 9.15
C ALA A 169 9.97 -16.41 8.34
N ILE A 170 10.67 -15.30 8.54
CA ILE A 170 11.99 -15.05 7.95
C ILE A 170 13.01 -16.03 8.50
N GLU A 171 13.12 -16.15 9.84
CA GLU A 171 14.12 -16.98 10.51
C GLU A 171 13.95 -18.46 10.20
N GLN A 172 12.73 -18.97 10.16
CA GLN A 172 12.42 -20.36 9.88
C GLN A 172 12.33 -20.68 8.38
N GLY A 173 12.56 -19.70 7.50
CA GLY A 173 12.51 -19.90 6.06
C GLY A 173 11.13 -20.31 5.54
N GLN A 174 10.05 -19.79 6.13
CA GLN A 174 8.69 -20.03 5.67
C GLN A 174 8.40 -19.28 4.36
N PHE A 175 9.09 -18.17 4.10
CA PHE A 175 9.04 -17.53 2.80
C PHE A 175 9.82 -18.34 1.75
N LYS A 176 9.28 -18.40 0.55
CA LYS A 176 9.87 -19.06 -0.63
C LYS A 176 9.76 -18.14 -1.83
N ILE A 177 10.73 -18.21 -2.74
CA ILE A 177 10.56 -17.62 -4.06
C ILE A 177 10.03 -18.69 -5.02
N LYS A 178 8.98 -18.37 -5.78
CA LYS A 178 8.54 -19.14 -6.94
C LYS A 178 8.96 -18.38 -8.19
N LEU A 179 9.34 -19.12 -9.21
CA LEU A 179 9.87 -18.56 -10.45
C LEU A 179 8.79 -18.65 -11.52
N GLN A 180 8.30 -17.50 -11.97
CA GLN A 180 7.39 -17.42 -13.11
C GLN A 180 8.20 -17.27 -14.40
N PRO A 181 8.21 -18.25 -15.31
CA PRO A 181 9.04 -18.21 -16.50
C PRO A 181 8.65 -17.04 -17.41
N ARG A 182 9.68 -16.42 -18.02
CA ARG A 182 9.54 -15.43 -19.08
C ARG A 182 10.10 -16.01 -20.36
N VAL A 183 9.26 -16.01 -21.40
CA VAL A 183 9.57 -16.61 -22.69
C VAL A 183 9.67 -15.54 -23.77
N SER A 184 10.52 -15.75 -24.75
CA SER A 184 10.53 -14.95 -25.96
C SER A 184 9.44 -15.43 -26.94
N GLY A 185 9.16 -14.67 -28.00
CA GLY A 185 8.12 -14.99 -28.99
C GLY A 185 8.30 -16.36 -29.66
N ASP A 186 9.52 -16.90 -29.66
CA ASP A 186 9.82 -18.27 -30.16
C ASP A 186 9.59 -19.39 -29.11
N GLY A 187 9.10 -19.03 -27.92
CA GLY A 187 8.87 -19.95 -26.81
C GLY A 187 10.12 -20.32 -25.98
N THR A 188 11.26 -19.70 -26.26
CA THR A 188 12.49 -19.94 -25.49
C THR A 188 12.44 -19.24 -24.14
N VAL A 189 12.71 -19.98 -23.04
CA VAL A 189 12.81 -19.39 -21.69
C VAL A 189 14.06 -18.53 -21.63
N LYS A 190 13.90 -17.25 -21.32
CA LYS A 190 14.98 -16.26 -21.18
C LYS A 190 15.28 -15.92 -19.72
N GLY A 191 14.34 -16.16 -18.84
CA GLY A 191 14.46 -15.85 -17.42
C GLY A 191 13.19 -16.15 -16.66
N ALA A 192 13.06 -15.56 -15.48
CA ALA A 192 11.86 -15.68 -14.69
C ALA A 192 11.67 -14.44 -13.80
N GLU A 193 10.46 -14.23 -13.30
CA GLU A 193 10.18 -13.32 -12.20
C GLU A 193 10.21 -14.07 -10.87
N ALA A 194 10.87 -13.47 -9.88
CA ALA A 194 10.93 -14.00 -8.52
C ALA A 194 9.72 -13.51 -7.72
N LEU A 195 8.79 -14.40 -7.47
CA LEU A 195 7.56 -14.10 -6.76
C LEU A 195 7.57 -14.76 -5.38
N VAL A 196 7.47 -13.96 -4.34
CA VAL A 196 7.42 -14.47 -2.96
C VAL A 196 6.12 -15.24 -2.71
N ARG A 197 6.22 -16.31 -1.91
CA ARG A 197 5.11 -17.09 -1.35
C ARG A 197 5.40 -17.36 0.11
N TRP A 198 4.38 -17.40 0.94
CA TRP A 198 4.52 -17.70 2.35
C TRP A 198 3.92 -19.06 2.66
N GLU A 199 4.77 -20.03 2.95
CA GLU A 199 4.38 -21.38 3.38
C GLU A 199 4.28 -21.41 4.92
N HIS A 200 3.13 -20.97 5.44
CA HIS A 200 2.89 -20.87 6.87
C HIS A 200 2.58 -22.28 7.45
N PRO A 201 3.18 -22.67 8.60
CA PRO A 201 3.03 -24.04 9.13
C PRO A 201 1.60 -24.40 9.52
N GLU A 202 0.79 -23.45 9.98
CA GLU A 202 -0.59 -23.70 10.42
C GLU A 202 -1.63 -23.22 9.38
N LYS A 203 -1.36 -22.09 8.69
CA LYS A 203 -2.31 -21.49 7.75
C LYS A 203 -2.15 -21.99 6.30
N GLY A 204 -1.12 -22.82 6.05
CA GLY A 204 -0.81 -23.28 4.71
C GLY A 204 -0.21 -22.19 3.82
N MET A 205 -0.51 -22.22 2.53
CA MET A 205 0.00 -21.24 1.58
C MET A 205 -0.75 -19.93 1.68
N ILE A 206 -0.08 -18.87 2.15
CA ILE A 206 -0.61 -17.52 2.17
C ILE A 206 -0.17 -16.80 0.88
N MET A 207 -1.11 -16.21 0.18
CA MET A 207 -0.85 -15.57 -1.11
C MET A 207 -0.29 -14.15 -0.94
N PRO A 208 0.52 -13.65 -1.88
CA PRO A 208 1.12 -12.31 -1.79
C PRO A 208 0.11 -11.19 -1.58
N GLY A 209 -1.08 -11.27 -2.21
CA GLY A 209 -2.16 -10.28 -2.04
C GLY A 209 -2.62 -10.12 -0.59
N ASP A 210 -2.49 -11.17 0.24
CA ASP A 210 -2.95 -11.15 1.63
C ASP A 210 -1.93 -10.48 2.56
N PHE A 211 -0.61 -10.67 2.35
CA PHE A 211 0.40 -10.18 3.27
C PHE A 211 1.21 -8.97 2.78
N ILE A 212 1.43 -8.80 1.47
CA ILE A 212 2.23 -7.68 0.95
C ILE A 212 1.62 -6.35 1.37
N ARG A 213 0.31 -6.17 1.15
CA ARG A 213 -0.40 -4.95 1.55
C ARG A 213 -0.27 -4.66 3.05
N VAL A 214 -0.37 -5.71 3.88
CA VAL A 214 -0.22 -5.59 5.33
C VAL A 214 1.20 -5.16 5.69
N PHE A 215 2.20 -5.76 5.07
CA PHE A 215 3.61 -5.43 5.32
C PHE A 215 3.98 -4.04 4.79
N GLU A 216 3.40 -3.61 3.67
CA GLU A 216 3.50 -2.23 3.20
C GLU A 216 2.91 -1.24 4.22
N LYS A 217 1.67 -1.48 4.67
CA LYS A 217 0.97 -0.65 5.67
C LYS A 217 1.74 -0.57 6.99
N ARG A 218 2.37 -1.66 7.42
CA ARG A 218 3.12 -1.77 8.69
C ARG A 218 4.61 -1.46 8.57
N GLY A 219 5.10 -1.12 7.38
CA GLY A 219 6.50 -0.80 7.16
C GLY A 219 7.44 -1.99 7.34
N LEU A 220 7.00 -3.20 7.00
CA LEU A 220 7.80 -4.43 7.04
C LEU A 220 8.27 -4.87 5.66
N ILE A 221 7.67 -4.34 4.60
CA ILE A 221 7.88 -4.79 3.23
C ILE A 221 9.35 -4.73 2.82
N TYR A 222 10.09 -3.66 3.17
CA TYR A 222 11.49 -3.50 2.81
C TYR A 222 12.38 -4.63 3.34
N ARG A 223 12.02 -5.25 4.46
CA ARG A 223 12.76 -6.39 5.03
C ARG A 223 12.51 -7.68 4.25
N LEU A 224 11.25 -7.88 3.83
CA LEU A 224 10.89 -8.99 2.97
C LEU A 224 11.54 -8.83 1.59
N ASP A 225 11.50 -7.63 1.01
CA ASP A 225 12.09 -7.35 -0.30
C ASP A 225 13.60 -7.58 -0.27
N GLY A 226 14.30 -7.11 0.76
CA GLY A 226 15.73 -7.39 0.95
C GLY A 226 16.05 -8.89 1.00
N TRP A 227 15.22 -9.69 1.70
CA TRP A 227 15.34 -11.15 1.72
C TRP A 227 15.08 -11.76 0.33
N VAL A 228 14.04 -11.33 -0.37
CA VAL A 228 13.71 -11.80 -1.74
C VAL A 228 14.86 -11.51 -2.70
N TRP A 229 15.44 -10.31 -2.63
CA TRP A 229 16.58 -9.93 -3.49
C TRP A 229 17.79 -10.84 -3.29
N GLU A 230 18.12 -11.13 -2.03
CA GLU A 230 19.21 -12.06 -1.71
C GLU A 230 18.90 -13.46 -2.25
N GLN A 231 17.69 -14.00 -2.04
CA GLN A 231 17.30 -15.31 -2.56
C GLN A 231 17.34 -15.37 -4.09
N ALA A 232 16.96 -14.29 -4.78
CA ALA A 232 17.05 -14.20 -6.23
C ALA A 232 18.51 -14.26 -6.70
N VAL A 233 19.43 -13.56 -6.04
CA VAL A 233 20.87 -13.59 -6.36
C VAL A 233 21.47 -14.98 -6.09
N ILE A 234 21.10 -15.62 -4.98
CA ILE A 234 21.48 -17.02 -4.68
C ILE A 234 21.00 -17.96 -5.78
N GLN A 235 19.79 -17.76 -6.30
CA GLN A 235 19.27 -18.56 -7.41
C GLN A 235 20.03 -18.33 -8.71
N LEU A 236 20.41 -17.09 -9.01
CA LEU A 236 21.26 -16.77 -10.17
C LEU A 236 22.64 -17.43 -10.04
N LYS A 237 23.26 -17.43 -8.85
CA LYS A 237 24.48 -18.16 -8.58
C LYS A 237 24.33 -19.66 -8.88
N LYS A 238 23.24 -20.30 -8.41
CA LYS A 238 22.94 -21.70 -8.71
C LYS A 238 22.79 -21.97 -10.21
N TRP A 239 22.24 -21.02 -10.97
CA TRP A 239 22.15 -21.15 -12.43
C TRP A 239 23.52 -21.01 -13.09
N LYS A 240 24.35 -20.06 -12.65
CA LYS A 240 25.74 -19.90 -13.11
C LYS A 240 26.53 -21.20 -12.91
N GLU A 241 26.46 -21.80 -11.72
CA GLU A 241 27.13 -23.07 -11.41
C GLU A 241 26.67 -24.24 -12.30
N LYS A 242 25.47 -24.15 -12.88
CA LYS A 242 24.90 -25.09 -13.86
C LYS A 242 25.15 -24.70 -15.32
N GLY A 243 25.96 -23.67 -15.57
CA GLY A 243 26.24 -23.18 -16.93
C GLY A 243 25.07 -22.43 -17.60
N ARG A 244 24.10 -21.92 -16.81
CA ARG A 244 22.93 -21.19 -17.31
C ARG A 244 23.04 -19.71 -16.98
N GLU A 245 24.15 -19.10 -17.36
CA GLU A 245 24.36 -17.64 -17.27
C GLU A 245 23.56 -16.84 -18.32
N ASP A 246 22.91 -17.53 -19.24
CA ASP A 246 21.99 -16.98 -20.23
C ASP A 246 20.65 -16.54 -19.62
N LEU A 247 20.30 -17.02 -18.42
CA LEU A 247 19.04 -16.72 -17.76
C LEU A 247 19.15 -15.50 -16.83
N TYR A 248 18.05 -14.79 -16.72
CA TYR A 248 17.91 -13.68 -15.77
C TYR A 248 16.78 -13.92 -14.77
N LEU A 249 16.84 -13.23 -13.63
CA LEU A 249 15.72 -13.08 -12.70
C LEU A 249 15.35 -11.62 -12.58
N SER A 250 14.06 -11.34 -12.53
CA SER A 250 13.56 -10.03 -12.14
C SER A 250 13.00 -10.05 -10.72
N ILE A 251 13.20 -8.96 -10.02
CA ILE A 251 12.74 -8.70 -8.65
C ILE A 251 12.00 -7.38 -8.59
N ASN A 252 10.98 -7.32 -7.75
CA ASN A 252 10.22 -6.11 -7.50
C ASN A 252 10.97 -5.18 -6.54
N ILE A 253 10.88 -3.86 -6.79
CA ILE A 253 11.37 -2.80 -5.91
C ILE A 253 10.23 -1.85 -5.60
N SER A 254 9.92 -1.71 -4.32
CA SER A 254 8.84 -0.86 -3.84
C SER A 254 9.30 0.59 -3.61
N ALA A 255 8.35 1.53 -3.54
CA ALA A 255 8.68 2.91 -3.17
C ALA A 255 9.30 2.99 -1.76
N LYS A 256 8.88 2.13 -0.85
CA LYS A 256 9.34 2.11 0.55
C LYS A 256 10.78 1.65 0.69
N ASP A 257 11.28 0.83 -0.24
CA ASP A 257 12.68 0.40 -0.21
C ASP A 257 13.64 1.57 -0.31
N PHE A 258 13.32 2.56 -1.14
CA PHE A 258 14.15 3.77 -1.27
C PHE A 258 14.17 4.66 -0.03
N PHE A 259 13.21 4.50 0.89
CA PHE A 259 13.18 5.22 2.17
C PHE A 259 13.92 4.50 3.28
N TYR A 260 13.79 3.17 3.33
CA TYR A 260 14.25 2.37 4.45
C TYR A 260 15.58 1.66 4.21
N LEU A 261 16.00 1.50 2.93
CA LEU A 261 17.19 0.78 2.54
C LEU A 261 18.15 1.65 1.71
N ASP A 262 19.44 1.41 1.88
CA ASP A 262 20.42 1.79 0.86
C ASP A 262 20.39 0.73 -0.25
N VAL A 263 19.41 0.89 -1.16
CA VAL A 263 19.13 -0.06 -2.26
C VAL A 263 20.38 -0.29 -3.11
N TYR A 264 21.16 0.77 -3.40
CA TYR A 264 22.37 0.64 -4.19
C TYR A 264 23.43 -0.23 -3.49
N LYS A 265 23.71 0.07 -2.24
CA LYS A 265 24.71 -0.66 -1.45
C LYS A 265 24.31 -2.12 -1.26
N MET A 266 23.03 -2.38 -0.98
CA MET A 266 22.52 -3.73 -0.74
C MET A 266 22.61 -4.59 -2.00
N LEU A 267 22.06 -4.13 -3.13
CA LEU A 267 22.05 -4.90 -4.38
C LEU A 267 23.47 -5.12 -4.93
N THR A 268 24.31 -4.06 -4.93
CA THR A 268 25.71 -4.20 -5.38
C THR A 268 26.53 -5.07 -4.44
N GLY A 269 26.19 -5.09 -3.14
CA GLY A 269 26.78 -5.99 -2.14
C GLY A 269 26.50 -7.45 -2.49
N PHE A 270 25.24 -7.82 -2.70
CA PHE A 270 24.85 -9.18 -3.08
C PHE A 270 25.52 -9.64 -4.39
N ILE A 271 25.53 -8.77 -5.42
CA ILE A 271 26.18 -9.10 -6.70
C ILE A 271 27.66 -9.45 -6.50
N LYS A 272 28.36 -8.68 -5.68
CA LYS A 272 29.80 -8.92 -5.39
C LYS A 272 30.01 -10.17 -4.54
N GLU A 273 29.20 -10.36 -3.51
CA GLU A 273 29.29 -11.48 -2.58
C GLU A 273 29.07 -12.83 -3.28
N TYR A 274 28.05 -12.90 -4.12
CA TYR A 274 27.66 -14.15 -4.80
C TYR A 274 28.31 -14.31 -6.19
N ASP A 275 29.12 -13.34 -6.63
CA ASP A 275 29.82 -13.34 -7.93
C ASP A 275 28.89 -13.59 -9.11
N VAL A 276 27.84 -12.76 -9.22
CA VAL A 276 26.81 -12.84 -10.26
C VAL A 276 26.93 -11.63 -11.20
N ASN A 277 26.59 -11.83 -12.48
CA ASN A 277 26.53 -10.74 -13.43
C ASN A 277 25.33 -9.83 -13.11
N PRO A 278 25.51 -8.52 -12.84
CA PRO A 278 24.41 -7.62 -12.53
C PRO A 278 23.34 -7.54 -13.63
N ALA A 279 23.70 -7.75 -14.92
CA ALA A 279 22.76 -7.76 -16.02
C ALA A 279 21.74 -8.92 -15.94
N ASN A 280 22.02 -9.96 -15.13
CA ASN A 280 21.11 -11.08 -14.93
C ASN A 280 20.11 -10.83 -13.80
N LEU A 281 20.30 -9.79 -12.98
CA LEU A 281 19.30 -9.34 -12.01
C LEU A 281 18.60 -8.10 -12.55
N ARG A 282 17.31 -8.22 -12.86
CA ARG A 282 16.50 -7.14 -13.40
C ARG A 282 15.63 -6.55 -12.30
N LEU A 283 15.51 -5.23 -12.30
CA LEU A 283 14.83 -4.48 -11.25
C LEU A 283 13.50 -3.97 -11.79
N GLU A 284 12.40 -4.49 -11.29
CA GLU A 284 11.04 -4.12 -11.68
C GLU A 284 10.53 -3.01 -10.77
N ILE A 285 10.09 -1.90 -11.36
CA ILE A 285 9.65 -0.72 -10.64
C ILE A 285 8.34 -0.24 -11.25
N LYS A 286 7.31 -0.16 -10.43
CA LYS A 286 6.00 0.32 -10.88
C LYS A 286 6.06 1.76 -11.38
N GLU A 287 5.27 2.09 -12.39
CA GLU A 287 5.19 3.43 -12.97
C GLU A 287 4.95 4.51 -11.91
N ASN A 288 4.01 4.31 -11.00
CA ASN A 288 3.68 5.27 -9.95
C ASN A 288 4.86 5.58 -9.01
N VAL A 289 5.75 4.59 -8.76
CA VAL A 289 6.97 4.78 -7.97
C VAL A 289 7.94 5.70 -8.69
N LEU A 290 7.98 5.66 -10.01
CA LEU A 290 8.87 6.49 -10.83
C LEU A 290 8.40 7.95 -10.91
N VAL A 291 7.09 8.18 -10.82
CA VAL A 291 6.46 9.53 -10.87
C VAL A 291 6.62 10.29 -9.55
N THR A 292 6.59 9.60 -8.42
CA THR A 292 6.72 10.24 -7.10
C THR A 292 8.09 10.89 -6.95
N GLU A 293 8.12 12.19 -6.67
CA GLU A 293 9.34 12.97 -6.38
C GLU A 293 9.93 12.58 -5.01
N VAL A 294 10.55 11.41 -4.95
CA VAL A 294 11.45 11.08 -3.84
C VAL A 294 12.84 11.57 -4.22
N GLU A 295 13.30 12.59 -3.51
CA GLU A 295 14.60 13.19 -3.76
C GLU A 295 15.71 12.12 -3.74
N GLY A 296 16.51 12.05 -4.80
CA GLY A 296 17.61 11.08 -4.92
C GLY A 296 17.27 9.71 -5.53
N LYS A 297 15.98 9.29 -5.60
CA LYS A 297 15.60 7.97 -6.15
C LYS A 297 16.08 7.76 -7.58
N LEU A 298 15.88 8.75 -8.46
CA LEU A 298 16.33 8.69 -9.85
C LEU A 298 17.86 8.57 -9.96
N ASN A 299 18.59 9.19 -9.05
CA ASN A 299 20.04 9.08 -8.97
C ASN A 299 20.46 7.66 -8.58
N VAL A 300 19.75 7.04 -7.63
CA VAL A 300 20.00 5.64 -7.24
C VAL A 300 19.77 4.71 -8.42
N LEU A 301 18.66 4.85 -9.13
CA LEU A 301 18.34 4.05 -10.32
C LEU A 301 19.37 4.24 -11.44
N SER A 302 19.79 5.48 -11.70
CA SER A 302 20.86 5.76 -12.65
C SER A 302 22.17 5.10 -12.26
N SER A 303 22.50 5.07 -10.96
CA SER A 303 23.72 4.44 -10.45
C SER A 303 23.65 2.91 -10.56
N LEU A 304 22.48 2.31 -10.30
CA LEU A 304 22.24 0.87 -10.49
C LEU A 304 22.37 0.47 -11.96
N SER A 305 21.77 1.26 -12.88
CA SER A 305 21.90 1.03 -14.31
C SER A 305 23.37 1.14 -14.78
N LYS A 306 24.13 2.14 -14.29
CA LYS A 306 25.57 2.28 -14.58
C LYS A 306 26.39 1.14 -14.02
N PHE A 307 25.99 0.56 -12.89
CA PHE A 307 26.68 -0.61 -12.33
C PHE A 307 26.45 -1.88 -13.18
N GLY A 308 25.38 -1.91 -13.97
CA GLY A 308 25.08 -3.00 -14.91
C GLY A 308 23.74 -3.67 -14.74
N PHE A 309 22.92 -3.27 -13.72
CA PHE A 309 21.57 -3.78 -13.59
C PHE A 309 20.68 -3.33 -14.74
N LYS A 310 19.70 -4.16 -15.08
CA LYS A 310 18.65 -3.84 -16.05
C LYS A 310 17.40 -3.37 -15.31
N ILE A 311 16.83 -2.24 -15.74
CA ILE A 311 15.65 -1.65 -15.12
C ILE A 311 14.42 -1.93 -16.00
N GLU A 312 13.36 -2.45 -15.39
CA GLU A 312 12.09 -2.74 -16.04
C GLU A 312 10.99 -1.86 -15.41
N MET A 313 10.23 -1.17 -16.25
CA MET A 313 9.07 -0.41 -15.80
C MET A 313 7.85 -1.31 -15.80
N ASP A 314 7.23 -1.47 -14.65
CA ASP A 314 6.03 -2.28 -14.46
C ASP A 314 4.74 -1.46 -14.50
N ASP A 315 3.61 -2.10 -14.81
CA ASP A 315 2.27 -1.50 -14.90
C ASP A 315 2.19 -0.31 -15.89
N PHE A 316 2.92 -0.36 -17.02
CA PHE A 316 2.93 0.73 -18.00
C PHE A 316 1.54 1.01 -18.58
N GLY A 317 1.14 2.29 -18.54
CA GLY A 317 -0.16 2.75 -19.05
C GLY A 317 -1.23 2.86 -17.98
N SER A 318 -0.93 2.50 -16.71
CA SER A 318 -1.86 2.69 -15.59
C SER A 318 -1.93 4.14 -15.08
N GLY A 319 -0.97 5.01 -15.47
CA GLY A 319 -0.80 6.39 -15.00
C GLY A 319 -0.78 7.46 -16.09
N TYR A 320 -0.89 8.73 -15.66
CA TYR A 320 -0.99 9.89 -16.58
C TYR A 320 0.36 10.41 -17.15
N SER A 321 1.51 9.82 -16.75
CA SER A 321 2.84 10.40 -17.03
C SER A 321 3.82 9.51 -17.79
N SER A 322 3.39 8.32 -18.20
CA SER A 322 4.22 7.23 -18.75
C SER A 322 5.19 7.65 -19.85
N LEU A 323 4.77 8.50 -20.79
CA LEU A 323 5.60 8.89 -21.94
C LEU A 323 6.79 9.79 -21.55
N ASN A 324 6.60 10.70 -20.59
CA ASN A 324 7.67 11.58 -20.14
C ASN A 324 8.75 10.80 -19.39
N ILE A 325 8.34 9.82 -18.58
CA ILE A 325 9.25 8.95 -17.84
C ILE A 325 10.05 8.08 -18.81
N LEU A 326 9.40 7.45 -19.78
CA LEU A 326 10.07 6.66 -20.81
C LEU A 326 11.13 7.43 -21.57
N LYS A 327 10.90 8.72 -21.82
CA LYS A 327 11.85 9.59 -22.51
C LYS A 327 13.04 9.99 -21.64
N SER A 328 12.79 10.25 -20.35
CA SER A 328 13.77 10.84 -19.42
C SER A 328 14.58 9.81 -18.64
N MET A 329 14.04 8.59 -18.47
CA MET A 329 14.67 7.55 -17.66
C MET A 329 15.37 6.48 -18.49
N ASN A 330 16.46 5.98 -17.93
CA ASN A 330 17.21 4.86 -18.50
C ASN A 330 16.56 3.52 -18.08
N VAL A 331 15.35 3.26 -18.64
CA VAL A 331 14.62 2.01 -18.49
C VAL A 331 14.98 1.11 -19.67
N ASP A 332 15.31 -0.16 -19.42
CA ASP A 332 15.68 -1.11 -20.47
C ASP A 332 14.44 -1.77 -21.09
N ASN A 333 13.46 -2.15 -20.26
CA ASN A 333 12.23 -2.82 -20.70
C ASN A 333 11.00 -2.16 -20.11
N VAL A 334 9.88 -2.33 -20.78
CA VAL A 334 8.55 -1.90 -20.35
C VAL A 334 7.66 -3.12 -20.29
N LYS A 335 6.96 -3.31 -19.17
CA LYS A 335 5.97 -4.37 -18.97
C LYS A 335 4.57 -3.81 -19.22
N PHE A 336 3.83 -4.48 -20.06
CA PHE A 336 2.47 -4.14 -20.41
C PHE A 336 1.53 -5.28 -19.99
N ASP A 337 0.61 -5.01 -19.04
CA ASP A 337 -0.40 -6.01 -18.64
C ASP A 337 -1.56 -6.03 -19.64
N ILE A 338 -1.75 -7.16 -20.29
CA ILE A 338 -2.84 -7.37 -21.24
C ILE A 338 -4.24 -7.27 -20.61
N LYS A 339 -4.33 -7.28 -19.26
CA LYS A 339 -5.60 -7.06 -18.55
C LYS A 339 -6.23 -5.71 -18.86
N PHE A 340 -5.44 -4.69 -19.18
CA PHE A 340 -5.96 -3.41 -19.68
C PHE A 340 -6.75 -3.56 -20.99
N ILE A 341 -6.60 -4.69 -21.69
CA ILE A 341 -7.18 -4.99 -22.98
C ILE A 341 -8.17 -6.18 -22.91
N LYS A 342 -8.24 -6.86 -21.75
CA LYS A 342 -8.92 -8.18 -21.58
C LYS A 342 -10.40 -8.25 -21.91
N GLU A 343 -11.12 -7.13 -21.96
CA GLU A 343 -12.53 -7.20 -22.34
C GLU A 343 -12.73 -7.58 -23.82
N ASN A 344 -11.75 -7.38 -24.70
CA ASN A 344 -11.81 -7.84 -26.08
C ASN A 344 -10.44 -7.77 -26.79
N ILE A 345 -9.61 -8.81 -26.69
CA ILE A 345 -8.31 -8.88 -27.41
C ILE A 345 -8.47 -8.70 -28.93
N HIS A 346 -9.66 -8.98 -29.48
CA HIS A 346 -9.97 -8.83 -30.89
C HIS A 346 -10.62 -7.47 -31.24
N ASP A 347 -10.78 -6.55 -30.28
CA ASP A 347 -11.21 -5.20 -30.57
C ASP A 347 -10.09 -4.45 -31.31
N GLU A 348 -10.39 -3.92 -32.50
CA GLU A 348 -9.43 -3.17 -33.31
C GLU A 348 -8.73 -2.04 -32.53
N LYS A 349 -9.40 -1.43 -31.57
CA LYS A 349 -8.81 -0.38 -30.71
C LYS A 349 -7.75 -0.95 -29.77
N ASN A 350 -7.98 -2.13 -29.22
CA ASN A 350 -7.07 -2.78 -28.29
C ASN A 350 -5.81 -3.27 -29.01
N VAL A 351 -5.98 -3.84 -30.22
CA VAL A 351 -4.85 -4.19 -31.10
C VAL A 351 -4.06 -2.93 -31.47
N ALA A 352 -4.74 -1.82 -31.83
CA ALA A 352 -4.08 -0.57 -32.15
C ALA A 352 -3.25 0.01 -30.98
N VAL A 353 -3.72 -0.15 -29.72
CA VAL A 353 -2.97 0.27 -28.52
C VAL A 353 -1.71 -0.59 -28.34
N LEU A 354 -1.81 -1.91 -28.51
CA LEU A 354 -0.65 -2.81 -28.45
C LEU A 354 0.39 -2.48 -29.52
N ASP A 355 -0.05 -2.32 -30.77
CA ASP A 355 0.83 -1.97 -31.91
C ASP A 355 1.52 -0.63 -31.68
N ALA A 356 0.76 0.38 -31.19
CA ALA A 356 1.32 1.69 -30.87
C ALA A 356 2.36 1.59 -29.74
N THR A 357 2.09 0.79 -28.71
CA THR A 357 3.02 0.58 -27.59
C THR A 357 4.28 -0.16 -28.06
N ALA A 358 4.14 -1.20 -28.88
CA ALA A 358 5.26 -1.94 -29.45
C ALA A 358 6.13 -1.04 -30.35
N LEU A 359 5.51 -0.21 -31.17
CA LEU A 359 6.22 0.74 -32.05
C LEU A 359 6.94 1.81 -31.22
N LEU A 360 6.29 2.34 -30.18
CA LEU A 360 6.88 3.33 -29.28
C LEU A 360 8.12 2.78 -28.57
N THR A 361 8.01 1.62 -27.93
CA THR A 361 9.12 1.01 -27.21
C THR A 361 10.28 0.69 -28.13
N LYS A 362 10.01 0.14 -29.33
CA LYS A 362 11.00 -0.12 -30.35
C LYS A 362 11.73 1.16 -30.82
N ASN A 363 11.00 2.25 -31.08
CA ASN A 363 11.60 3.52 -31.49
C ASN A 363 12.45 4.18 -30.41
N LEU A 364 12.15 3.90 -29.13
CA LEU A 364 12.93 4.35 -27.98
C LEU A 364 14.10 3.38 -27.65
N GLY A 365 14.29 2.30 -28.41
CA GLY A 365 15.33 1.30 -28.17
C GLY A 365 15.11 0.48 -26.88
N LYS A 366 13.85 0.32 -26.45
CA LYS A 366 13.46 -0.41 -25.23
C LYS A 366 12.78 -1.74 -25.57
N GLY A 367 12.95 -2.75 -24.71
CA GLY A 367 12.22 -4.00 -24.84
C GLY A 367 10.77 -3.86 -24.37
N LEU A 368 9.88 -4.69 -24.92
CA LEU A 368 8.50 -4.82 -24.48
C LEU A 368 8.28 -6.23 -23.90
N ILE A 369 7.72 -6.29 -22.69
CA ILE A 369 7.30 -7.51 -22.03
C ILE A 369 5.79 -7.47 -21.92
N ILE A 370 5.10 -8.50 -22.41
CA ILE A 370 3.64 -8.62 -22.32
C ILE A 370 3.30 -9.60 -21.22
N GLU A 371 2.45 -9.17 -20.29
CA GLU A 371 1.97 -9.98 -19.18
C GLU A 371 0.52 -10.41 -19.36
N GLY A 372 0.13 -11.48 -18.66
CA GLY A 372 -1.25 -11.98 -18.66
C GLY A 372 -1.60 -12.85 -19.87
N VAL A 373 -0.61 -13.29 -20.64
CA VAL A 373 -0.81 -14.26 -21.74
C VAL A 373 -1.08 -15.64 -21.15
N GLU A 374 -2.30 -16.18 -21.34
CA GLU A 374 -2.73 -17.45 -20.73
C GLU A 374 -2.74 -18.62 -21.71
N ASP A 375 -2.79 -18.37 -23.01
CA ASP A 375 -2.78 -19.39 -24.04
C ASP A 375 -2.00 -18.99 -25.33
N LYS A 376 -1.80 -19.96 -26.23
CA LYS A 376 -1.09 -19.75 -27.50
C LYS A 376 -1.80 -18.80 -28.47
N ARG A 377 -3.05 -18.41 -28.20
CA ARG A 377 -3.83 -17.49 -29.06
C ARG A 377 -3.58 -16.03 -28.70
N GLY A 378 -2.92 -15.76 -27.57
CA GLY A 378 -2.54 -14.43 -27.13
C GLY A 378 -1.03 -14.14 -27.27
N SER A 379 -0.26 -15.00 -27.97
CA SER A 379 1.18 -14.84 -28.19
C SER A 379 1.49 -14.34 -29.60
#